data_4bf4ae4fbca18517a0b2e31d7a06968a
#
_entry.id   4bf4ae4fbca18517a0b2e31d7a06968a
#
_cell.length_a   1.000
_cell.length_b   1.000
_cell.length_c   1.000
_cell.angle_alpha   90.00
_cell.angle_beta   90.00
_cell.angle_gamma   90.00
#
_symmetry.space_group_name_H-M   'P 1'
#
loop_
_entity.id
_entity.type
_entity.pdbx_description
1 polymer ?
#
loop_
_entity_poly.entity_id
_entity_poly.type
_entity_poly.pdbx_seq_one_letter_code
_entity_poly.pdbx_strand_id
1 'polypeptide(L)'
;TALPIYRFIDGKRVLVGNYKLLDEAGVACEKREANGTLIYVAVDGKYMGMVELDDTVKEDATAALADLKATGVTRTVILTGDNKQGAQRVAQKIGGIDEVYCDILPDKKAEIVEELKKEGVVLYVGDGINDTPVMTVADCAVSMGKLGSAAAVEASDVVLPTDNLKAVPKAVKIAKKTKARVIENLTFAILAKVVFMVLGVLDLLPMWLAVIADVGVMLLTVLNATRVSG
;
A
#
# COMPACT_ATOMS: atom_id res chain seq x y z
N THR A 1 -12.48 1.32 -18.27
CA THR A 1 -13.15 1.41 -19.60
C THR A 1 -12.08 1.80 -20.60
N ALA A 2 -11.64 0.86 -21.46
CA ALA A 2 -10.67 1.16 -22.51
C ALA A 2 -11.27 2.21 -23.46
N LEU A 3 -10.57 3.33 -23.63
CA LEU A 3 -10.97 4.37 -24.57
C LEU A 3 -10.94 3.80 -25.99
N PRO A 4 -11.96 4.06 -26.82
CA PRO A 4 -11.99 3.59 -28.20
C PRO A 4 -10.86 4.23 -28.99
N ILE A 5 -10.05 3.42 -29.65
CA ILE A 5 -8.99 3.91 -30.52
C ILE A 5 -9.43 3.76 -31.99
N TYR A 6 -9.65 4.89 -32.64
CA TYR A 6 -9.82 4.99 -34.08
C TYR A 6 -8.53 5.56 -34.67
N ARG A 7 -7.78 4.77 -35.44
CA ARG A 7 -6.59 5.28 -36.14
C ARG A 7 -6.46 4.70 -37.54
N PHE A 8 -5.82 5.48 -38.40
CA PHE A 8 -5.28 5.00 -39.65
C PHE A 8 -3.82 4.56 -39.44
N ILE A 9 -3.54 3.31 -39.73
CA ILE A 9 -2.22 2.71 -39.68
C ILE A 9 -1.94 2.13 -41.07
N ASP A 10 -0.90 2.58 -41.73
CA ASP A 10 -0.53 2.20 -43.12
C ASP A 10 -1.70 2.30 -44.10
N GLY A 11 -2.49 3.38 -44.00
CA GLY A 11 -3.63 3.64 -44.85
C GLY A 11 -4.88 2.81 -44.57
N LYS A 12 -4.84 1.92 -43.56
CA LYS A 12 -5.97 1.09 -43.12
C LYS A 12 -6.63 1.67 -41.89
N ARG A 13 -7.97 1.60 -41.87
CA ARG A 13 -8.76 2.03 -40.71
C ARG A 13 -8.72 0.94 -39.62
N VAL A 14 -8.04 1.19 -38.51
CA VAL A 14 -7.95 0.25 -37.38
C VAL A 14 -8.88 0.71 -36.27
N LEU A 15 -9.69 -0.20 -35.77
CA LEU A 15 -10.61 -0.04 -34.64
C LEU A 15 -10.22 -1.00 -33.53
N VAL A 16 -9.99 -0.48 -32.34
CA VAL A 16 -9.61 -1.26 -31.17
C VAL A 16 -10.44 -0.83 -29.98
N GLY A 17 -11.14 -1.76 -29.34
CA GLY A 17 -11.98 -1.45 -28.19
C GLY A 17 -12.79 -2.65 -27.68
N ASN A 18 -13.83 -2.37 -26.91
CA ASN A 18 -14.74 -3.39 -26.41
C ASN A 18 -15.74 -3.88 -27.48
N TYR A 19 -16.48 -4.96 -27.17
CA TYR A 19 -17.50 -5.50 -28.07
C TYR A 19 -18.51 -4.43 -28.54
N LYS A 20 -18.98 -3.56 -27.62
CA LYS A 20 -19.97 -2.52 -27.92
C LYS A 20 -19.46 -1.54 -28.97
N LEU A 21 -18.19 -1.20 -28.97
CA LEU A 21 -17.59 -0.32 -29.97
C LEU A 21 -17.61 -0.94 -31.38
N LEU A 22 -17.32 -2.24 -31.49
CA LEU A 22 -17.35 -2.93 -32.78
C LEU A 22 -18.79 -3.08 -33.31
N ASP A 23 -19.73 -3.37 -32.43
CA ASP A 23 -21.16 -3.45 -32.73
C ASP A 23 -21.70 -2.11 -33.22
N GLU A 24 -21.40 -1.00 -32.54
CA GLU A 24 -21.75 0.37 -32.97
C GLU A 24 -21.09 0.76 -34.31
N ALA A 25 -19.92 0.20 -34.62
CA ALA A 25 -19.23 0.40 -35.89
C ALA A 25 -19.74 -0.52 -37.02
N GLY A 26 -20.73 -1.37 -36.76
CA GLY A 26 -21.30 -2.33 -37.72
C GLY A 26 -20.37 -3.49 -38.08
N VAL A 27 -19.39 -3.81 -37.23
CA VAL A 27 -18.48 -4.92 -37.45
C VAL A 27 -19.05 -6.19 -36.80
N ALA A 28 -19.41 -7.16 -37.62
CA ALA A 28 -19.94 -8.44 -37.15
C ALA A 28 -18.83 -9.22 -36.37
N CYS A 29 -19.03 -9.44 -35.10
CA CYS A 29 -18.18 -10.29 -34.26
C CYS A 29 -19.02 -10.97 -33.18
N GLU A 30 -18.57 -12.12 -32.70
CA GLU A 30 -19.22 -12.81 -31.57
C GLU A 30 -18.82 -12.18 -30.24
N LYS A 31 -19.80 -11.89 -29.40
CA LYS A 31 -19.56 -11.52 -28.02
C LYS A 31 -19.08 -12.75 -27.26
N ARG A 32 -17.86 -12.72 -26.76
CA ARG A 32 -17.32 -13.78 -25.90
C ARG A 32 -17.29 -13.34 -24.46
N GLU A 33 -17.51 -14.29 -23.59
CA GLU A 33 -17.25 -14.14 -22.15
C GLU A 33 -15.81 -14.58 -21.88
N ALA A 34 -15.08 -13.76 -21.17
CA ALA A 34 -13.71 -14.05 -20.80
C ALA A 34 -13.48 -13.67 -19.34
N ASN A 35 -12.41 -14.18 -18.79
CA ASN A 35 -12.05 -13.92 -17.42
C ASN A 35 -11.38 -12.54 -17.22
N GLY A 36 -10.81 -11.98 -18.27
CA GLY A 36 -10.12 -10.71 -18.29
C GLY A 36 -10.87 -9.65 -19.12
N THR A 37 -10.19 -8.54 -19.39
CA THR A 37 -10.69 -7.50 -20.27
C THR A 37 -10.49 -7.92 -21.72
N LEU A 38 -11.58 -8.09 -22.48
CA LEU A 38 -11.52 -8.39 -23.90
C LEU A 38 -11.37 -7.11 -24.71
N ILE A 39 -10.34 -7.07 -25.53
CA ILE A 39 -10.10 -6.03 -26.54
C ILE A 39 -10.28 -6.64 -27.90
N TYR A 40 -11.26 -6.14 -28.63
CA TYR A 40 -11.57 -6.54 -30.00
C TYR A 40 -10.84 -5.65 -30.98
N VAL A 41 -10.36 -6.24 -32.09
CA VAL A 41 -9.62 -5.54 -33.14
C VAL A 41 -10.32 -5.75 -34.46
N ALA A 42 -10.58 -4.66 -35.19
CA ALA A 42 -11.07 -4.69 -36.58
C ALA A 42 -10.22 -3.80 -37.46
N VAL A 43 -10.05 -4.22 -38.71
CA VAL A 43 -9.32 -3.49 -39.75
C VAL A 43 -10.22 -3.36 -40.98
N ASP A 44 -10.39 -2.14 -41.46
CA ASP A 44 -11.25 -1.80 -42.63
C ASP A 44 -12.66 -2.44 -42.53
N GLY A 45 -13.24 -2.40 -41.31
CA GLY A 45 -14.58 -2.96 -41.07
C GLY A 45 -14.64 -4.48 -40.94
N LYS A 46 -13.50 -5.18 -40.98
CA LYS A 46 -13.47 -6.65 -40.81
C LYS A 46 -12.90 -6.98 -39.43
N TYR A 47 -13.59 -7.85 -38.71
CA TYR A 47 -13.09 -8.41 -37.45
C TYR A 47 -11.81 -9.22 -37.68
N MET A 48 -10.76 -8.90 -36.98
CA MET A 48 -9.43 -9.54 -37.09
C MET A 48 -9.14 -10.52 -35.95
N GLY A 49 -9.72 -10.26 -34.78
CA GLY A 49 -9.49 -11.06 -33.59
C GLY A 49 -9.72 -10.29 -32.32
N MET A 50 -9.42 -10.91 -31.20
CA MET A 50 -9.48 -10.30 -29.88
C MET A 50 -8.25 -10.64 -29.07
N VAL A 51 -7.92 -9.76 -28.14
CA VAL A 51 -6.87 -9.96 -27.13
C VAL A 51 -7.54 -9.96 -25.77
N GLU A 52 -7.29 -10.99 -24.97
CA GLU A 52 -7.69 -11.03 -23.57
C GLU A 52 -6.54 -10.52 -22.71
N LEU A 53 -6.81 -9.48 -21.93
CA LEU A 53 -5.91 -8.95 -20.92
C LEU A 53 -6.40 -9.45 -19.57
N ASP A 54 -5.61 -10.28 -18.92
CA ASP A 54 -5.86 -10.74 -17.55
C ASP A 54 -4.78 -10.21 -16.63
N ASP A 55 -5.18 -9.68 -15.49
CA ASP A 55 -4.25 -9.19 -14.48
C ASP A 55 -3.58 -10.37 -13.78
N THR A 56 -2.26 -10.35 -13.77
CA THR A 56 -1.49 -11.38 -13.06
C THR A 56 -1.17 -10.91 -11.65
N VAL A 57 -1.49 -11.76 -10.68
CA VAL A 57 -1.07 -11.56 -9.29
C VAL A 57 0.44 -11.69 -9.21
N LYS A 58 1.10 -10.75 -8.52
CA LYS A 58 2.55 -10.83 -8.29
C LYS A 58 2.89 -12.09 -7.49
N GLU A 59 3.95 -12.78 -7.88
CA GLU A 59 4.38 -14.05 -7.25
C GLU A 59 4.68 -13.91 -5.76
N ASP A 60 5.10 -12.72 -5.33
CA ASP A 60 5.43 -12.42 -3.94
C ASP A 60 4.23 -12.00 -3.08
N ALA A 61 3.03 -11.81 -3.67
CA ALA A 61 1.86 -11.28 -2.97
C ALA A 61 1.41 -12.17 -1.80
N THR A 62 1.29 -13.48 -2.02
CA THR A 62 0.87 -14.44 -0.98
C THR A 62 1.87 -14.46 0.18
N ALA A 63 3.17 -14.49 -0.13
CA ALA A 63 4.21 -14.49 0.90
C ALA A 63 4.26 -13.15 1.67
N ALA A 64 4.12 -12.03 0.95
CA ALA A 64 4.07 -10.71 1.57
C ALA A 64 2.88 -10.55 2.52
N LEU A 65 1.72 -11.08 2.14
CA LEU A 65 0.51 -11.04 2.98
C LEU A 65 0.67 -11.91 4.24
N ALA A 66 1.22 -13.12 4.10
CA ALA A 66 1.53 -13.99 5.25
C ALA A 66 2.51 -13.30 6.22
N ASP A 67 3.58 -12.70 5.67
CA ASP A 67 4.54 -11.93 6.46
C ASP A 67 3.89 -10.72 7.14
N LEU A 68 2.94 -10.05 6.48
CA LEU A 68 2.22 -8.92 7.03
C LEU A 68 1.33 -9.35 8.21
N LYS A 69 0.58 -10.44 8.06
CA LYS A 69 -0.20 -11.03 9.16
C LYS A 69 0.68 -11.45 10.33
N ALA A 70 1.87 -11.99 10.07
CA ALA A 70 2.85 -12.32 11.11
C ALA A 70 3.37 -11.08 11.88
N THR A 71 3.25 -9.87 11.32
CA THR A 71 3.53 -8.63 12.06
C THR A 71 2.41 -8.22 13.02
N GLY A 72 1.28 -8.94 13.06
CA GLY A 72 0.12 -8.64 13.90
C GLY A 72 -0.92 -7.76 13.20
N VAL A 73 -0.94 -7.71 11.87
CA VAL A 73 -2.07 -7.18 11.10
C VAL A 73 -3.21 -8.19 11.22
N THR A 74 -4.35 -7.74 11.71
CA THR A 74 -5.51 -8.59 12.03
C THR A 74 -6.51 -8.69 10.89
N ARG A 75 -6.56 -7.69 10.01
CA ARG A 75 -7.52 -7.61 8.92
C ARG A 75 -6.84 -7.09 7.65
N THR A 76 -7.12 -7.73 6.53
CA THR A 76 -6.58 -7.39 5.22
C THR A 76 -7.71 -7.21 4.23
N VAL A 77 -7.72 -6.06 3.55
CA VAL A 77 -8.82 -5.61 2.70
C VAL A 77 -8.29 -5.22 1.32
N ILE A 78 -9.00 -5.61 0.28
CA ILE A 78 -8.79 -5.10 -1.09
C ILE A 78 -9.86 -4.06 -1.41
N LEU A 79 -9.43 -2.87 -1.87
CA LEU A 79 -10.28 -1.83 -2.42
C LEU A 79 -9.96 -1.65 -3.91
N THR A 80 -10.86 -2.04 -4.79
CA THR A 80 -10.63 -1.96 -6.25
C THR A 80 -11.82 -1.39 -7.00
N GLY A 81 -11.53 -0.69 -8.11
CA GLY A 81 -12.53 -0.29 -9.09
C GLY A 81 -12.91 -1.40 -10.07
N ASP A 82 -12.24 -2.56 -10.00
CA ASP A 82 -12.52 -3.70 -10.85
C ASP A 82 -13.85 -4.36 -10.50
N ASN A 83 -14.39 -5.12 -11.45
CA ASN A 83 -15.62 -5.84 -11.23
C ASN A 83 -15.45 -6.97 -10.19
N LYS A 84 -16.58 -7.40 -9.63
CA LYS A 84 -16.62 -8.40 -8.57
C LYS A 84 -15.91 -9.72 -8.94
N GLN A 85 -16.03 -10.18 -10.19
CA GLN A 85 -15.43 -11.45 -10.61
C GLN A 85 -13.90 -11.36 -10.67
N GLY A 86 -13.35 -10.26 -11.20
CA GLY A 86 -11.91 -10.02 -11.24
C GLY A 86 -11.32 -9.89 -9.85
N ALA A 87 -11.92 -9.06 -9.01
CA ALA A 87 -11.49 -8.83 -7.64
C ALA A 87 -11.49 -10.12 -6.79
N GLN A 88 -12.54 -10.93 -6.88
CA GLN A 88 -12.62 -12.20 -6.17
C GLN A 88 -11.57 -13.22 -6.64
N ARG A 89 -11.29 -13.29 -7.95
CA ARG A 89 -10.21 -14.16 -8.47
C ARG A 89 -8.84 -13.76 -7.94
N VAL A 90 -8.55 -12.47 -7.92
CA VAL A 90 -7.30 -11.94 -7.37
C VAL A 90 -7.19 -12.31 -5.88
N ALA A 91 -8.24 -12.08 -5.10
CA ALA A 91 -8.26 -12.43 -3.68
C ALA A 91 -8.08 -13.93 -3.43
N GLN A 92 -8.71 -14.79 -4.25
CA GLN A 92 -8.55 -16.25 -4.16
C GLN A 92 -7.12 -16.70 -4.52
N LYS A 93 -6.53 -16.12 -5.58
CA LYS A 93 -5.14 -16.43 -5.99
C LYS A 93 -4.12 -16.03 -4.93
N ILE A 94 -4.31 -14.88 -4.28
CA ILE A 94 -3.43 -14.40 -3.21
C ILE A 94 -3.62 -15.27 -1.95
N GLY A 95 -4.86 -15.55 -1.59
CA GLY A 95 -5.22 -16.21 -0.34
C GLY A 95 -5.03 -15.30 0.89
N GLY A 96 -5.82 -15.53 1.93
CA GLY A 96 -5.67 -14.79 3.19
C GLY A 96 -6.15 -13.32 3.19
N ILE A 97 -6.89 -12.91 2.16
CA ILE A 97 -7.64 -11.64 2.14
C ILE A 97 -8.94 -11.84 2.93
N ASP A 98 -9.24 -10.93 3.84
CA ASP A 98 -10.41 -11.05 4.71
C ASP A 98 -11.64 -10.41 4.07
N GLU A 99 -11.47 -9.30 3.32
CA GLU A 99 -12.56 -8.60 2.64
C GLU A 99 -12.15 -8.05 1.28
N VAL A 100 -13.13 -7.96 0.38
CA VAL A 100 -12.94 -7.40 -0.96
C VAL A 100 -14.09 -6.45 -1.27
N TYR A 101 -13.75 -5.20 -1.47
CA TYR A 101 -14.65 -4.16 -1.96
C TYR A 101 -14.33 -3.92 -3.44
N CYS A 102 -15.30 -4.11 -4.30
CA CYS A 102 -15.18 -4.05 -5.77
C CYS A 102 -16.14 -3.03 -6.36
N ASP A 103 -15.95 -2.67 -7.64
CA ASP A 103 -16.75 -1.68 -8.36
C ASP A 103 -16.78 -0.30 -7.66
N ILE A 104 -15.69 0.10 -6.97
CA ILE A 104 -15.64 1.30 -6.15
C ILE A 104 -15.03 2.47 -6.91
N LEU A 105 -15.76 3.59 -6.93
CA LEU A 105 -15.24 4.86 -7.42
C LEU A 105 -14.17 5.44 -6.47
N PRO A 106 -13.21 6.25 -6.95
CA PRO A 106 -12.14 6.80 -6.14
C PRO A 106 -12.62 7.52 -4.86
N ASP A 107 -13.67 8.35 -4.96
CA ASP A 107 -14.22 9.08 -3.83
C ASP A 107 -14.80 8.15 -2.74
N LYS A 108 -15.44 7.05 -3.15
CA LYS A 108 -16.00 6.07 -2.22
C LYS A 108 -14.95 5.22 -1.53
N LYS A 109 -13.76 5.08 -2.12
CA LYS A 109 -12.66 4.38 -1.44
C LYS A 109 -12.25 5.11 -0.16
N ALA A 110 -12.22 6.46 -0.18
CA ALA A 110 -11.91 7.27 1.00
C ALA A 110 -12.95 7.09 2.12
N GLU A 111 -14.24 7.08 1.78
CA GLU A 111 -15.32 6.83 2.75
C GLU A 111 -15.17 5.46 3.43
N ILE A 112 -14.85 4.41 2.66
CA ILE A 112 -14.64 3.05 3.22
C ILE A 112 -13.45 3.05 4.17
N VAL A 113 -12.35 3.74 3.83
CA VAL A 113 -11.18 3.83 4.72
C VAL A 113 -11.54 4.59 6.00
N GLU A 114 -12.33 5.65 5.94
CA GLU A 114 -12.83 6.35 7.14
C GLU A 114 -13.68 5.44 8.04
N GLU A 115 -14.50 4.57 7.47
CA GLU A 115 -15.25 3.58 8.25
C GLU A 115 -14.31 2.55 8.89
N LEU A 116 -13.35 2.02 8.15
CA LEU A 116 -12.38 1.06 8.68
C LEU A 116 -11.54 1.64 9.82
N LYS A 117 -11.23 2.93 9.80
CA LYS A 117 -10.50 3.65 10.87
C LYS A 117 -11.26 3.67 12.19
N LYS A 118 -12.58 3.55 12.19
CA LYS A 118 -13.37 3.46 13.43
C LYS A 118 -13.13 2.15 14.18
N GLU A 119 -12.67 1.12 13.47
CA GLU A 119 -12.40 -0.21 14.01
C GLU A 119 -10.93 -0.41 14.39
N GLY A 120 -10.01 0.39 13.84
CA GLY A 120 -8.59 0.29 14.13
C GLY A 120 -7.71 1.16 13.23
N VAL A 121 -6.40 1.06 13.41
CA VAL A 121 -5.41 1.80 12.61
C VAL A 121 -5.33 1.20 11.21
N VAL A 122 -5.50 2.03 10.20
CA VAL A 122 -5.49 1.65 8.78
C VAL A 122 -4.19 2.03 8.11
N LEU A 123 -3.47 1.01 7.63
CA LEU A 123 -2.35 1.16 6.71
C LEU A 123 -2.88 0.99 5.28
N TYR A 124 -2.84 2.03 4.48
CA TYR A 124 -3.19 1.98 3.05
C TYR A 124 -1.94 1.80 2.18
N VAL A 125 -2.00 0.90 1.20
CA VAL A 125 -0.90 0.65 0.26
C VAL A 125 -1.44 0.79 -1.15
N GLY A 126 -0.86 1.70 -1.95
CA GLY A 126 -1.28 1.95 -3.32
C GLY A 126 -0.14 2.42 -4.21
N ASP A 127 -0.41 2.55 -5.52
CA ASP A 127 0.53 3.10 -6.51
C ASP A 127 0.44 4.63 -6.62
N GLY A 128 -0.59 5.21 -6.07
CA GLY A 128 -0.76 6.60 -5.74
C GLY A 128 -1.30 7.53 -6.83
N ILE A 129 -1.47 7.11 -8.07
CA ILE A 129 -1.98 8.04 -9.11
C ILE A 129 -3.47 8.31 -8.90
N ASN A 130 -4.26 7.28 -8.66
CA ASN A 130 -5.71 7.37 -8.47
C ASN A 130 -6.12 7.28 -6.99
N ASP A 131 -5.18 6.98 -6.11
CA ASP A 131 -5.42 6.68 -4.71
C ASP A 131 -5.04 7.83 -3.76
N THR A 132 -4.58 8.97 -4.29
CA THR A 132 -4.22 10.16 -3.50
C THR A 132 -5.30 10.56 -2.49
N PRO A 133 -6.61 10.62 -2.84
CA PRO A 133 -7.65 10.96 -1.87
C PRO A 133 -7.74 9.95 -0.71
N VAL A 134 -7.53 8.68 -0.99
CA VAL A 134 -7.56 7.61 0.02
C VAL A 134 -6.33 7.66 0.92
N MET A 135 -5.17 7.95 0.33
CA MET A 135 -3.91 8.07 1.06
C MET A 135 -3.95 9.16 2.11
N THR A 136 -4.57 10.31 1.79
CA THR A 136 -4.70 11.43 2.74
C THR A 136 -5.62 11.15 3.92
N VAL A 137 -6.52 10.18 3.79
CA VAL A 137 -7.48 9.81 4.83
C VAL A 137 -6.95 8.69 5.74
N ALA A 138 -6.12 7.79 5.21
CA ALA A 138 -5.55 6.67 5.96
C ALA A 138 -4.69 7.16 7.16
N ASP A 139 -4.56 6.32 8.21
CA ASP A 139 -3.67 6.63 9.33
C ASP A 139 -2.20 6.53 8.97
N CYS A 140 -1.87 5.70 7.99
CA CYS A 140 -0.56 5.62 7.37
C CYS A 140 -0.73 5.21 5.91
N ALA A 141 -0.20 6.01 5.02
CA ALA A 141 -0.21 5.78 3.58
C ALA A 141 1.16 5.33 3.08
N VAL A 142 1.19 4.25 2.32
CA VAL A 142 2.39 3.72 1.68
C VAL A 142 2.24 3.78 0.18
N SER A 143 3.11 4.51 -0.48
CA SER A 143 3.22 4.55 -1.94
C SER A 143 4.26 3.54 -2.42
N MET A 144 3.92 2.77 -3.46
CA MET A 144 4.80 1.78 -4.07
C MET A 144 5.07 2.10 -5.54
N GLY A 145 6.30 1.80 -5.99
CA GLY A 145 6.68 1.90 -7.40
C GLY A 145 7.92 2.75 -7.67
N LYS A 146 8.58 2.50 -8.79
CA LYS A 146 9.85 3.14 -9.16
C LYS A 146 9.76 4.65 -9.43
N LEU A 147 8.56 5.16 -9.72
CA LEU A 147 8.27 6.57 -9.98
C LEU A 147 6.81 6.81 -9.57
N GLY A 148 6.52 6.75 -8.28
CA GLY A 148 5.24 7.26 -7.79
C GLY A 148 5.01 8.65 -8.39
N SER A 149 3.79 8.97 -8.80
CA SER A 149 3.50 10.34 -9.22
C SER A 149 3.93 11.30 -8.10
N ALA A 150 4.42 12.49 -8.43
CA ALA A 150 4.81 13.46 -7.40
C ALA A 150 3.69 13.64 -6.36
N ALA A 151 2.43 13.60 -6.81
CA ALA A 151 1.25 13.67 -5.94
C ALA A 151 1.13 12.47 -4.97
N ALA A 152 1.48 11.26 -5.42
CA ALA A 152 1.45 10.08 -4.55
C ALA A 152 2.54 10.11 -3.47
N VAL A 153 3.74 10.55 -3.86
CA VAL A 153 4.86 10.74 -2.92
C VAL A 153 4.49 11.80 -1.87
N GLU A 154 3.85 12.90 -2.28
CA GLU A 154 3.43 13.98 -1.38
C GLU A 154 2.30 13.56 -0.43
N ALA A 155 1.39 12.67 -0.89
CA ALA A 155 0.27 12.17 -0.09
C ALA A 155 0.61 10.94 0.78
N SER A 156 1.83 10.40 0.70
CA SER A 156 2.22 9.19 1.44
C SER A 156 3.17 9.48 2.59
N ASP A 157 3.00 8.75 3.69
CA ASP A 157 3.91 8.80 4.84
C ASP A 157 5.19 7.97 4.59
N VAL A 158 5.06 6.93 3.76
CA VAL A 158 6.15 6.02 3.41
C VAL A 158 6.19 5.79 1.91
N VAL A 159 7.36 5.98 1.31
CA VAL A 159 7.60 5.70 -0.11
C VAL A 159 8.51 4.48 -0.24
N LEU A 160 8.01 3.45 -0.92
CA LEU A 160 8.78 2.25 -1.24
C LEU A 160 9.20 2.31 -2.71
N PRO A 161 10.49 2.55 -3.01
CA PRO A 161 10.97 2.76 -4.39
C PRO A 161 11.00 1.47 -5.23
N THR A 162 10.51 0.38 -4.67
CA THR A 162 10.44 -0.93 -5.30
C THR A 162 8.99 -1.36 -5.46
N ASP A 163 8.75 -2.15 -6.50
CA ASP A 163 7.44 -2.74 -6.77
C ASP A 163 7.28 -4.13 -6.11
N ASN A 164 8.13 -4.41 -5.12
CA ASN A 164 8.14 -5.67 -4.37
C ASN A 164 7.27 -5.55 -3.12
N LEU A 165 6.18 -6.32 -3.07
CA LEU A 165 5.24 -6.31 -1.95
C LEU A 165 5.85 -6.72 -0.61
N LYS A 166 6.94 -7.52 -0.60
CA LYS A 166 7.67 -7.88 0.64
C LYS A 166 8.32 -6.68 1.34
N ALA A 167 8.46 -5.54 0.66
CA ALA A 167 8.95 -4.32 1.28
C ALA A 167 7.96 -3.77 2.33
N VAL A 168 6.65 -3.98 2.17
CA VAL A 168 5.62 -3.51 3.11
C VAL A 168 5.75 -4.18 4.49
N PRO A 169 5.72 -5.53 4.62
CA PRO A 169 5.91 -6.16 5.93
C PRO A 169 7.27 -5.87 6.54
N LYS A 170 8.32 -5.66 5.72
CA LYS A 170 9.63 -5.23 6.20
C LYS A 170 9.56 -3.83 6.81
N ALA A 171 8.91 -2.88 6.17
CA ALA A 171 8.70 -1.52 6.70
C ALA A 171 7.93 -1.55 8.03
N VAL A 172 6.85 -2.34 8.12
CA VAL A 172 6.08 -2.51 9.36
C VAL A 172 6.93 -3.12 10.48
N LYS A 173 7.76 -4.13 10.18
CA LYS A 173 8.70 -4.72 11.17
C LYS A 173 9.71 -3.68 11.69
N ILE A 174 10.28 -2.87 10.79
CA ILE A 174 11.20 -1.79 11.15
C ILE A 174 10.50 -0.77 12.05
N ALA A 175 9.30 -0.29 11.67
CA ALA A 175 8.52 0.67 12.43
C ALA A 175 8.22 0.15 13.86
N LYS A 176 7.81 -1.11 14.00
CA LYS A 176 7.55 -1.75 15.30
C LYS A 176 8.82 -1.85 16.15
N LYS A 177 9.94 -2.26 15.55
CA LYS A 177 11.25 -2.32 16.22
C LYS A 177 11.67 -0.92 16.71
N THR A 178 11.52 0.09 15.86
CA THR A 178 11.81 1.49 16.20
C THR A 178 10.96 1.97 17.37
N LYS A 179 9.64 1.76 17.31
CA LYS A 179 8.72 2.13 18.39
C LYS A 179 9.09 1.47 19.71
N ALA A 180 9.42 0.17 19.70
CA ALA A 180 9.84 -0.54 20.91
C ALA A 180 11.11 0.08 21.50
N ARG A 181 12.11 0.42 20.68
CA ARG A 181 13.34 1.07 21.14
C ARG A 181 13.11 2.47 21.69
N VAL A 182 12.21 3.24 21.05
CA VAL A 182 11.85 4.57 21.58
C VAL A 182 11.21 4.46 22.96
N ILE A 183 10.26 3.53 23.14
CA ILE A 183 9.62 3.31 24.44
C ILE A 183 10.64 2.84 25.49
N GLU A 184 11.51 1.89 25.15
CA GLU A 184 12.58 1.39 26.02
C GLU A 184 13.50 2.53 26.49
N ASN A 185 14.00 3.35 25.55
CA ASN A 185 14.87 4.48 25.84
C ASN A 185 14.18 5.55 26.70
N LEU A 186 12.93 5.88 26.38
CA LEU A 186 12.14 6.85 27.14
C LEU A 186 11.90 6.39 28.57
N THR A 187 11.50 5.12 28.74
CA THR A 187 11.26 4.52 30.05
C THR A 187 12.55 4.51 30.87
N PHE A 188 13.67 4.07 30.28
CA PHE A 188 14.97 4.06 30.93
C PHE A 188 15.41 5.45 31.38
N ALA A 189 15.27 6.46 30.47
CA ALA A 189 15.68 7.83 30.78
C ALA A 189 14.82 8.44 31.92
N ILE A 190 13.52 8.22 31.92
CA ILE A 190 12.62 8.73 32.97
C ILE A 190 12.93 8.06 34.31
N LEU A 191 13.07 6.71 34.34
CA LEU A 191 13.38 5.98 35.57
C LEU A 191 14.71 6.42 36.14
N ALA A 192 15.75 6.54 35.31
CA ALA A 192 17.06 7.01 35.75
C ALA A 192 16.98 8.43 36.38
N LYS A 193 16.26 9.36 35.73
CA LYS A 193 16.07 10.73 36.27
C LYS A 193 15.34 10.75 37.60
N VAL A 194 14.29 9.94 37.74
CA VAL A 194 13.56 9.83 39.01
C VAL A 194 14.48 9.31 40.12
N VAL A 195 15.26 8.27 39.84
CA VAL A 195 16.22 7.72 40.81
C VAL A 195 17.24 8.78 41.24
N PHE A 196 17.87 9.47 40.27
CA PHE A 196 18.87 10.51 40.60
C PHE A 196 18.25 11.69 41.35
N MET A 197 17.01 12.05 41.02
CA MET A 197 16.28 13.10 41.74
C MET A 197 16.03 12.69 43.22
N VAL A 198 15.57 11.48 43.46
CA VAL A 198 15.34 10.95 44.80
C VAL A 198 16.64 10.91 45.61
N LEU A 199 17.73 10.41 44.99
CA LEU A 199 19.06 10.36 45.67
C LEU A 199 19.58 11.77 45.97
N GLY A 200 19.32 12.76 45.12
CA GLY A 200 19.68 14.15 45.35
C GLY A 200 18.89 14.77 46.53
N VAL A 201 17.58 14.49 46.62
CA VAL A 201 16.72 14.98 47.72
C VAL A 201 17.15 14.35 49.06
N LEU A 202 17.64 13.11 49.05
CA LEU A 202 18.16 12.44 50.24
C LEU A 202 19.60 12.83 50.59
N ASP A 203 20.19 13.77 49.86
CA ASP A 203 21.57 14.25 50.04
C ASP A 203 22.64 13.14 49.86
N LEU A 204 22.25 12.04 49.17
CA LEU A 204 23.10 10.89 48.90
C LEU A 204 23.95 11.05 47.63
N LEU A 205 23.63 12.04 46.77
CA LEU A 205 24.28 12.25 45.49
C LEU A 205 24.75 13.70 45.34
N PRO A 206 26.07 13.95 45.19
CA PRO A 206 26.57 15.29 44.93
C PRO A 206 26.12 15.77 43.53
N MET A 207 25.85 17.06 43.42
CA MET A 207 25.27 17.70 42.23
C MET A 207 26.06 17.43 40.93
N TRP A 208 27.39 17.43 40.99
CA TRP A 208 28.25 17.16 39.82
C TRP A 208 28.08 15.72 39.30
N LEU A 209 27.85 14.75 40.20
CA LEU A 209 27.64 13.37 39.83
C LEU A 209 26.28 13.17 39.16
N ALA A 210 25.24 13.89 39.57
CA ALA A 210 23.94 13.90 38.92
C ALA A 210 24.02 14.40 37.47
N VAL A 211 24.84 15.41 37.20
CA VAL A 211 25.07 15.94 35.85
C VAL A 211 25.79 14.92 34.96
N ILE A 212 26.83 14.25 35.48
CA ILE A 212 27.56 13.20 34.74
C ILE A 212 26.64 12.03 34.46
N ALA A 213 25.78 11.65 35.38
CA ALA A 213 24.84 10.56 35.21
C ALA A 213 23.79 10.88 34.13
N ASP A 214 23.25 12.12 34.06
CA ASP A 214 22.31 12.54 33.03
C ASP A 214 22.92 12.49 31.60
N VAL A 215 24.15 12.94 31.45
CA VAL A 215 24.92 12.80 30.21
C VAL A 215 25.17 11.33 29.86
N GLY A 216 25.50 10.50 30.86
CA GLY A 216 25.68 9.05 30.67
C GLY A 216 24.43 8.35 30.20
N VAL A 217 23.27 8.67 30.77
CA VAL A 217 21.96 8.16 30.32
C VAL A 217 21.68 8.56 28.89
N MET A 218 21.94 9.82 28.54
CA MET A 218 21.76 10.30 27.16
C MET A 218 22.64 9.50 26.19
N LEU A 219 23.90 9.31 26.46
CA LEU A 219 24.82 8.54 25.61
C LEU A 219 24.36 7.09 25.45
N LEU A 220 23.92 6.44 26.51
CA LEU A 220 23.40 5.07 26.47
C LEU A 220 22.14 4.95 25.63
N THR A 221 21.20 5.89 25.72
CA THR A 221 20.00 5.91 24.91
C THR A 221 20.29 6.14 23.42
N VAL A 222 21.24 7.01 23.08
CA VAL A 222 21.72 7.20 21.71
C VAL A 222 22.34 5.92 21.15
N LEU A 223 23.23 5.28 21.91
CA LEU A 223 23.85 4.01 21.51
C LEU A 223 22.82 2.89 21.32
N ASN A 224 21.79 2.83 22.16
CA ASN A 224 20.71 1.86 21.99
C ASN A 224 19.85 2.15 20.74
N ALA A 225 19.63 3.43 20.43
CA ALA A 225 18.89 3.84 19.24
C ALA A 225 19.57 3.42 17.92
N THR A 226 20.92 3.40 17.85
CA THR A 226 21.65 2.96 16.65
C THR A 226 21.44 1.48 16.31
N ARG A 227 20.99 0.66 17.26
CA ARG A 227 20.70 -0.78 17.04
C ARG A 227 19.43 -1.04 16.21
N VAL A 228 18.68 0.00 15.83
CA VAL A 228 17.50 -0.15 14.95
C VAL A 228 17.92 -0.42 13.52
N SER A 229 19.04 0.15 13.08
CA SER A 229 19.53 0.11 11.70
C SER A 229 20.38 -1.14 11.36
N GLY A 230 20.50 -2.07 12.27
CA GLY A 230 21.23 -3.34 12.09
C GLY A 230 20.34 -4.56 11.86
#